data_d5684c39db701d0b43f3102bdbca74f3
#
_entry.id   d5684c39db701d0b43f3102bdbca74f3
#
_cell.length_a   1.000
_cell.length_b   1.000
_cell.length_c   1.000
_cell.angle_alpha   90.00
_cell.angle_beta   90.00
_cell.angle_gamma   90.00
#
_symmetry.space_group_name_H-M   'P 1'
#
loop_
_entity.id
_entity.type
_entity.pdbx_description
1 polymer ?
#
loop_
_entity_poly.entity_id
_entity_poly.type
_entity_poly.pdbx_seq_one_letter_code
_entity_poly.pdbx_strand_id
1 'polypeptide(L)'
;MRLWFAAAIVAALVPAVGCPKTLRFASQQDPQTVDPHAANLLVSARLTQQVYDTLVFRDKNWKPTAWLAESWTQVSPTVWRFKLREGVKFHDGTPLTADDVVFSVGRALSPTSQMRTAIEGVTGARAVDPLTVELTLREPNAALLQHLTQFRIMSRAWAVKHRAEKPQDYKNKEDTYAARHANGSGPFMLKEFTPDVRVVLVRNKDWWGHKAGLFESNLEEVVMLTISSAATRLAALLSGEVDLVVDPPNQDVARLRGNPALRIVEGPEMRVQYLAFDLHRDELLYGSERKRNPFKDPRVRLAVAHAIDYDAIRLKVMRGLSRPIGSIIPDLIAGYHPDGDKRVPFDRERAKKLLAEAGYANGFEVTLDCGNNAPAADICQAVSAMLSQVGIRARPNIMTQTTFFPKIEKYDTSFYLLSWGGGVTSDALYTLNALLHSVGPKGEGDFNMGRWSNPEMDRLIGEIKVQVDPAKRSEAIRKALVLANAERPVVPIHQQLLPWVMRKNVDAWFSPVNTVYFYRVKMQ
;
A
#
# COMPACT_ATOMS: atom_id res chain seq x y z
N MET A 1 -43.94 -48.77 -56.89
CA MET A 1 -44.27 -47.72 -55.90
C MET A 1 -43.31 -47.87 -54.73
N ARG A 2 -42.26 -46.99 -54.64
CA ARG A 2 -41.32 -46.96 -53.53
C ARG A 2 -41.55 -45.62 -52.81
N LEU A 3 -42.09 -45.70 -51.60
CA LEU A 3 -42.28 -44.54 -50.67
C LEU A 3 -40.96 -44.20 -49.98
N TRP A 4 -40.47 -43.00 -50.19
CA TRP A 4 -39.36 -42.42 -49.44
C TRP A 4 -39.88 -41.69 -48.23
N PHE A 5 -39.50 -42.15 -47.03
CA PHE A 5 -39.73 -41.40 -45.77
C PHE A 5 -38.58 -40.45 -45.57
N ALA A 6 -38.82 -39.17 -45.66
CA ALA A 6 -37.89 -38.13 -45.27
C ALA A 6 -38.00 -37.91 -43.74
N ALA A 7 -36.96 -38.31 -43.00
CA ALA A 7 -36.85 -38.01 -41.58
C ALA A 7 -36.29 -36.59 -41.40
N ALA A 8 -37.12 -35.67 -40.91
CA ALA A 8 -36.69 -34.32 -40.53
C ALA A 8 -35.98 -34.39 -39.16
N ILE A 9 -34.66 -34.18 -39.17
CA ILE A 9 -33.85 -33.99 -37.91
C ILE A 9 -34.10 -32.57 -37.44
N VAL A 10 -34.89 -32.41 -36.36
CA VAL A 10 -35.01 -31.17 -35.60
C VAL A 10 -33.77 -31.05 -34.73
N ALA A 11 -32.81 -30.26 -35.16
CA ALA A 11 -31.67 -29.86 -34.33
C ALA A 11 -32.18 -28.90 -33.22
N ALA A 12 -32.35 -29.44 -32.02
CA ALA A 12 -32.62 -28.61 -30.85
C ALA A 12 -31.36 -27.77 -30.56
N LEU A 13 -31.42 -26.45 -30.79
CA LEU A 13 -30.45 -25.50 -30.30
C LEU A 13 -30.51 -25.47 -28.77
N VAL A 14 -29.69 -26.29 -28.12
CA VAL A 14 -29.44 -26.15 -26.69
C VAL A 14 -28.61 -24.87 -26.54
N PRO A 15 -29.11 -23.84 -25.82
CA PRO A 15 -28.31 -22.68 -25.54
C PRO A 15 -27.05 -23.16 -24.81
N ALA A 16 -25.87 -22.89 -25.37
CA ALA A 16 -24.62 -23.12 -24.69
C ALA A 16 -24.64 -22.30 -23.40
N VAL A 17 -24.90 -22.96 -22.29
CA VAL A 17 -24.69 -22.38 -20.95
C VAL A 17 -23.20 -22.10 -20.88
N GLY A 18 -22.81 -20.84 -21.07
CA GLY A 18 -21.42 -20.42 -21.02
C GLY A 18 -20.81 -20.92 -19.73
N CYS A 19 -19.69 -21.66 -19.81
CA CYS A 19 -18.97 -22.09 -18.62
C CYS A 19 -18.72 -20.88 -17.70
N PRO A 20 -18.97 -21.02 -16.39
CA PRO A 20 -18.74 -19.94 -15.44
C PRO A 20 -17.29 -19.46 -15.55
N LYS A 21 -17.10 -18.16 -15.77
CA LYS A 21 -15.75 -17.59 -15.91
C LYS A 21 -15.07 -17.56 -14.56
N THR A 22 -14.08 -18.42 -14.40
CA THR A 22 -13.24 -18.53 -13.19
C THR A 22 -11.89 -17.90 -13.45
N LEU A 23 -11.51 -16.92 -12.63
CA LEU A 23 -10.16 -16.34 -12.61
C LEU A 23 -9.29 -17.10 -11.62
N ARG A 24 -8.15 -17.61 -12.08
CA ARG A 24 -7.12 -18.22 -11.20
C ARG A 24 -6.00 -17.20 -10.99
N PHE A 25 -5.96 -16.66 -9.79
CA PHE A 25 -5.00 -15.64 -9.36
C PHE A 25 -3.94 -16.27 -8.47
N ALA A 26 -2.66 -16.00 -8.72
CA ALA A 26 -1.58 -16.46 -7.86
C ALA A 26 -0.86 -15.30 -7.17
N SER A 27 -0.62 -15.46 -5.87
CA SER A 27 0.19 -14.55 -5.05
C SER A 27 1.30 -15.29 -4.31
N GLN A 28 2.30 -14.51 -3.82
CA GLN A 28 3.45 -15.08 -3.11
C GLN A 28 3.10 -15.57 -1.71
N GLN A 29 2.16 -14.91 -1.06
CA GLN A 29 1.81 -15.15 0.34
C GLN A 29 0.32 -15.42 0.47
N ASP A 30 -0.02 -16.25 1.45
CA ASP A 30 -1.39 -16.58 1.81
C ASP A 30 -2.05 -15.44 2.62
N PRO A 31 -3.35 -15.17 2.43
CA PRO A 31 -4.11 -14.37 3.38
C PRO A 31 -4.07 -15.03 4.76
N GLN A 32 -3.64 -14.29 5.77
CA GLN A 32 -3.43 -14.86 7.10
C GLN A 32 -4.71 -14.93 7.92
N THR A 33 -5.71 -14.13 7.57
CA THR A 33 -7.01 -14.07 8.22
C THR A 33 -8.02 -13.40 7.29
N VAL A 34 -9.30 -13.75 7.43
CA VAL A 34 -10.41 -13.05 6.78
C VAL A 34 -11.17 -12.15 7.75
N ASP A 35 -10.76 -12.08 9.01
CA ASP A 35 -11.28 -11.09 9.97
C ASP A 35 -10.81 -9.69 9.55
N PRO A 36 -11.75 -8.76 9.20
CA PRO A 36 -11.40 -7.47 8.59
C PRO A 36 -10.70 -6.51 9.56
N HIS A 37 -10.67 -6.80 10.86
CA HIS A 37 -10.08 -5.93 11.88
C HIS A 37 -8.87 -6.55 12.61
N ALA A 38 -8.51 -7.80 12.33
CA ALA A 38 -7.46 -8.52 13.05
C ALA A 38 -6.04 -8.11 12.64
N ALA A 39 -5.77 -8.00 11.32
CA ALA A 39 -4.42 -7.80 10.80
C ALA A 39 -4.35 -6.70 9.73
N ASN A 40 -3.36 -5.80 9.85
CA ASN A 40 -3.06 -4.78 8.84
C ASN A 40 -1.98 -5.30 7.88
N LEU A 41 -2.31 -6.33 7.10
CA LEU A 41 -1.42 -6.98 6.14
C LEU A 41 -1.99 -6.88 4.72
N LEU A 42 -1.14 -6.51 3.74
CA LEU A 42 -1.55 -6.39 2.34
C LEU A 42 -2.19 -7.68 1.81
N VAL A 43 -1.66 -8.83 2.16
CA VAL A 43 -2.17 -10.13 1.71
C VAL A 43 -3.58 -10.44 2.24
N SER A 44 -3.87 -10.10 3.50
CA SER A 44 -5.22 -10.20 4.06
C SER A 44 -6.14 -9.12 3.49
N ALA A 45 -5.63 -7.91 3.25
CA ALA A 45 -6.39 -6.82 2.64
C ALA A 45 -6.83 -7.17 1.20
N ARG A 46 -5.99 -7.87 0.40
CA ARG A 46 -6.34 -8.36 -0.95
C ARG A 46 -7.59 -9.24 -0.96
N LEU A 47 -7.80 -10.04 0.10
CA LEU A 47 -8.98 -10.87 0.27
C LEU A 47 -10.16 -10.08 0.86
N THR A 48 -9.94 -9.44 2.01
CA THR A 48 -11.04 -8.82 2.77
C THR A 48 -11.73 -7.70 2.02
N GLN A 49 -11.06 -6.99 1.12
CA GLN A 49 -11.68 -5.96 0.27
C GLN A 49 -12.57 -6.50 -0.86
N GLN A 50 -12.52 -7.81 -1.17
CA GLN A 50 -13.46 -8.43 -2.09
C GLN A 50 -14.76 -8.81 -1.39
N VAL A 51 -14.65 -9.05 -0.06
CA VAL A 51 -15.72 -9.61 0.77
C VAL A 51 -16.47 -8.54 1.55
N TYR A 52 -15.76 -7.50 2.03
CA TYR A 52 -16.32 -6.43 2.86
C TYR A 52 -16.27 -5.09 2.14
N ASP A 53 -17.32 -4.30 2.29
CA ASP A 53 -17.33 -2.91 1.87
C ASP A 53 -16.85 -1.97 2.98
N THR A 54 -16.45 -0.76 2.58
CA THR A 54 -16.04 0.36 3.45
C THR A 54 -17.09 1.48 3.41
N LEU A 55 -17.05 2.41 4.36
CA LEU A 55 -17.93 3.59 4.31
C LEU A 55 -17.63 4.46 3.09
N VAL A 56 -16.36 4.69 2.84
CA VAL A 56 -15.81 5.52 1.77
C VAL A 56 -14.85 4.64 0.97
N PHE A 57 -14.78 4.79 -0.34
CA PHE A 57 -13.85 4.07 -1.20
C PHE A 57 -12.99 5.06 -2.01
N ARG A 58 -12.24 4.59 -3.00
CA ARG A 58 -11.41 5.43 -3.87
C ARG A 58 -11.84 5.31 -5.32
N ASP A 59 -11.94 6.44 -5.99
CA ASP A 59 -12.17 6.49 -7.42
C ASP A 59 -10.91 6.08 -8.23
N LYS A 60 -10.99 6.16 -9.57
CA LYS A 60 -9.86 5.83 -10.46
C LYS A 60 -8.69 6.82 -10.34
N ASN A 61 -8.94 8.00 -9.77
CA ASN A 61 -7.92 9.03 -9.48
C ASN A 61 -7.42 8.96 -8.03
N TRP A 62 -7.76 7.88 -7.32
CA TRP A 62 -7.36 7.60 -5.95
C TRP A 62 -7.91 8.58 -4.90
N LYS A 63 -8.99 9.30 -5.24
CA LYS A 63 -9.69 10.23 -4.34
C LYS A 63 -10.81 9.51 -3.57
N PRO A 64 -11.07 9.90 -2.30
CA PRO A 64 -12.21 9.39 -1.54
C PRO A 64 -13.52 9.64 -2.28
N THR A 65 -14.34 8.62 -2.39
CA THR A 65 -15.64 8.66 -3.06
C THR A 65 -16.69 7.89 -2.27
N ALA A 66 -17.95 8.22 -2.51
CA ALA A 66 -19.09 7.54 -1.90
C ALA A 66 -19.06 6.02 -2.16
N TRP A 67 -19.35 5.24 -1.10
CA TRP A 67 -19.42 3.79 -1.18
C TRP A 67 -20.62 3.29 -0.37
N LEU A 68 -20.47 2.67 0.82
CA LEU A 68 -21.61 2.40 1.72
C LEU A 68 -22.24 3.70 2.21
N ALA A 69 -21.45 4.72 2.50
CA ALA A 69 -21.94 6.07 2.70
C ALA A 69 -22.19 6.73 1.34
N GLU A 70 -23.42 7.14 1.05
CA GLU A 70 -23.77 7.91 -0.15
C GLU A 70 -23.38 9.39 -0.04
N SER A 71 -23.31 9.92 1.20
CA SER A 71 -22.90 11.28 1.50
C SER A 71 -22.38 11.40 2.92
N TRP A 72 -21.66 12.50 3.20
CA TRP A 72 -21.17 12.85 4.53
C TRP A 72 -21.11 14.35 4.74
N THR A 73 -21.19 14.76 5.99
CA THR A 73 -21.10 16.16 6.42
C THR A 73 -20.30 16.26 7.70
N GLN A 74 -19.41 17.21 7.77
CA GLN A 74 -18.73 17.57 9.02
C GLN A 74 -19.68 18.45 9.85
N VAL A 75 -20.28 17.89 10.89
CA VAL A 75 -21.28 18.56 11.75
C VAL A 75 -20.60 19.55 12.69
N SER A 76 -19.40 19.18 13.16
CA SER A 76 -18.50 20.02 13.95
C SER A 76 -17.05 19.66 13.65
N PRO A 77 -16.05 20.39 14.13
CA PRO A 77 -14.65 20.02 13.91
C PRO A 77 -14.29 18.58 14.27
N THR A 78 -15.02 17.98 15.22
CA THR A 78 -14.77 16.62 15.73
C THR A 78 -15.92 15.65 15.52
N VAL A 79 -16.97 16.01 14.77
CA VAL A 79 -18.10 15.12 14.48
C VAL A 79 -18.40 15.08 13.00
N TRP A 80 -18.36 13.89 12.43
CA TRP A 80 -18.74 13.62 11.06
C TRP A 80 -19.96 12.75 10.99
N ARG A 81 -20.96 13.13 10.16
CA ARG A 81 -22.19 12.39 9.90
C ARG A 81 -22.13 11.78 8.54
N PHE A 82 -22.46 10.47 8.46
CA PHE A 82 -22.50 9.69 7.22
C PHE A 82 -23.92 9.18 7.00
N LYS A 83 -24.45 9.39 5.79
CA LYS A 83 -25.71 8.80 5.38
C LYS A 83 -25.42 7.52 4.61
N LEU A 84 -25.94 6.39 5.07
CA LEU A 84 -25.73 5.08 4.49
C LEU A 84 -26.68 4.86 3.31
N ARG A 85 -26.22 4.06 2.36
CA ARG A 85 -26.98 3.61 1.21
C ARG A 85 -28.11 2.68 1.64
N GLU A 86 -29.31 2.95 1.13
CA GLU A 86 -30.49 2.12 1.40
C GLU A 86 -30.41 0.77 0.66
N GLY A 87 -30.96 -0.28 1.27
CA GLY A 87 -31.14 -1.61 0.67
C GLY A 87 -29.84 -2.43 0.53
N VAL A 88 -28.75 -2.02 1.17
CA VAL A 88 -27.52 -2.83 1.26
C VAL A 88 -27.77 -4.04 2.16
N LYS A 89 -27.32 -5.22 1.70
CA LYS A 89 -27.41 -6.48 2.46
C LYS A 89 -26.04 -7.11 2.63
N PHE A 90 -25.86 -7.79 3.75
CA PHE A 90 -24.77 -8.73 3.94
C PHE A 90 -24.99 -9.99 3.10
N HIS A 91 -23.95 -10.84 2.98
CA HIS A 91 -23.98 -12.06 2.18
C HIS A 91 -25.03 -13.10 2.64
N ASP A 92 -25.41 -13.06 3.92
CA ASP A 92 -26.49 -13.89 4.48
C ASP A 92 -27.90 -13.30 4.26
N GLY A 93 -27.99 -12.18 3.55
CA GLY A 93 -29.26 -11.50 3.24
C GLY A 93 -29.75 -10.52 4.32
N THR A 94 -29.10 -10.43 5.48
CA THR A 94 -29.46 -9.47 6.54
C THR A 94 -29.17 -8.03 6.09
N PRO A 95 -30.01 -7.04 6.45
CA PRO A 95 -29.78 -5.64 6.08
C PRO A 95 -28.59 -5.04 6.83
N LEU A 96 -27.83 -4.18 6.14
CA LEU A 96 -26.78 -3.38 6.74
C LEU A 96 -27.37 -2.08 7.28
N THR A 97 -27.05 -1.75 8.54
CA THR A 97 -27.56 -0.58 9.24
C THR A 97 -26.44 0.22 9.92
N ALA A 98 -26.81 1.38 10.47
CA ALA A 98 -25.87 2.21 11.25
C ALA A 98 -25.31 1.47 12.49
N ASP A 99 -26.05 0.52 13.08
CA ASP A 99 -25.58 -0.29 14.21
C ASP A 99 -24.41 -1.19 13.83
N ASP A 100 -24.33 -1.67 12.58
CA ASP A 100 -23.18 -2.46 12.09
C ASP A 100 -21.94 -1.58 11.97
N VAL A 101 -22.10 -0.32 11.59
CA VAL A 101 -21.00 0.66 11.56
C VAL A 101 -20.50 0.96 12.98
N VAL A 102 -21.43 1.23 13.92
CA VAL A 102 -21.10 1.45 15.35
C VAL A 102 -20.35 0.24 15.92
N PHE A 103 -20.85 -0.95 15.66
CA PHE A 103 -20.21 -2.20 16.06
C PHE A 103 -18.79 -2.34 15.47
N SER A 104 -18.64 -2.07 14.18
CA SER A 104 -17.35 -2.16 13.48
C SER A 104 -16.33 -1.16 14.03
N VAL A 105 -16.76 0.07 14.36
CA VAL A 105 -15.91 1.06 15.06
C VAL A 105 -15.46 0.54 16.43
N GLY A 106 -16.37 -0.01 17.22
CA GLY A 106 -16.05 -0.63 18.52
C GLY A 106 -15.01 -1.75 18.38
N ARG A 107 -15.18 -2.62 17.35
CA ARG A 107 -14.21 -3.67 17.05
C ARG A 107 -12.84 -3.12 16.67
N ALA A 108 -12.79 -2.12 15.78
CA ALA A 108 -11.52 -1.54 15.34
C ALA A 108 -10.79 -0.79 16.47
N LEU A 109 -11.50 -0.26 17.45
CA LEU A 109 -10.94 0.35 18.67
C LEU A 109 -10.45 -0.68 19.70
N SER A 110 -10.81 -1.96 19.57
CA SER A 110 -10.39 -3.02 20.50
C SER A 110 -8.85 -3.14 20.59
N PRO A 111 -8.32 -3.51 21.78
CA PRO A 111 -6.88 -3.73 21.95
C PRO A 111 -6.25 -4.75 20.99
N THR A 112 -7.00 -5.77 20.58
CA THR A 112 -6.52 -6.83 19.67
C THR A 112 -6.54 -6.41 18.20
N SER A 113 -7.20 -5.29 17.85
CA SER A 113 -7.26 -4.80 16.47
C SER A 113 -5.94 -4.19 16.01
N GLN A 114 -5.51 -4.55 14.81
CA GLN A 114 -4.43 -3.87 14.08
C GLN A 114 -4.95 -2.81 13.09
N MET A 115 -6.28 -2.58 13.02
CA MET A 115 -6.89 -1.64 12.07
C MET A 115 -7.22 -0.27 12.68
N ARG A 116 -6.63 0.08 13.82
CA ARG A 116 -6.81 1.41 14.44
C ARG A 116 -6.40 2.57 13.54
N THR A 117 -5.38 2.37 12.68
CA THR A 117 -4.95 3.36 11.69
C THR A 117 -6.03 3.67 10.66
N ALA A 118 -6.95 2.74 10.38
CA ALA A 118 -8.08 2.95 9.47
C ALA A 118 -9.19 3.83 10.06
N ILE A 119 -9.14 4.07 11.37
CA ILE A 119 -10.05 4.95 12.12
C ILE A 119 -9.26 5.90 13.04
N GLU A 120 -8.08 6.33 12.60
CA GLU A 120 -7.22 7.19 13.40
C GLU A 120 -7.94 8.46 13.87
N GLY A 121 -7.84 8.73 15.16
CA GLY A 121 -8.52 9.85 15.83
C GLY A 121 -9.98 9.60 16.21
N VAL A 122 -10.63 8.56 15.69
CA VAL A 122 -12.01 8.21 16.07
C VAL A 122 -12.01 7.67 17.51
N THR A 123 -12.91 8.21 18.33
CA THR A 123 -13.11 7.79 19.73
C THR A 123 -14.39 7.00 19.93
N GLY A 124 -15.31 7.06 18.97
CA GLY A 124 -16.56 6.32 19.01
C GLY A 124 -17.47 6.64 17.83
N ALA A 125 -18.58 5.92 17.78
CA ALA A 125 -19.65 6.12 16.81
C ALA A 125 -21.02 5.98 17.48
N ARG A 126 -22.04 6.64 16.93
CA ARG A 126 -23.44 6.45 17.34
C ARG A 126 -24.36 6.40 16.13
N ALA A 127 -25.36 5.54 16.17
CA ALA A 127 -26.46 5.56 15.22
C ALA A 127 -27.38 6.74 15.56
N VAL A 128 -27.71 7.54 14.56
CA VAL A 128 -28.70 8.63 14.67
C VAL A 128 -30.08 8.09 14.30
N ASP A 129 -30.12 7.29 13.26
CA ASP A 129 -31.25 6.50 12.77
C ASP A 129 -30.69 5.26 12.04
N PRO A 130 -31.54 4.33 11.52
CA PRO A 130 -31.05 3.09 10.87
C PRO A 130 -30.07 3.29 9.72
N LEU A 131 -30.07 4.45 9.05
CA LEU A 131 -29.23 4.75 7.88
C LEU A 131 -28.31 5.96 8.09
N THR A 132 -28.23 6.50 9.31
CA THR A 132 -27.37 7.64 9.62
C THR A 132 -26.48 7.35 10.83
N VAL A 133 -25.17 7.46 10.65
CA VAL A 133 -24.17 7.25 11.71
C VAL A 133 -23.31 8.50 11.89
N GLU A 134 -22.98 8.82 13.13
CA GLU A 134 -21.97 9.83 13.47
C GLU A 134 -20.72 9.18 14.04
N LEU A 135 -19.56 9.66 13.55
CA LEU A 135 -18.25 9.36 14.12
C LEU A 135 -17.78 10.55 14.94
N THR A 136 -17.32 10.30 16.16
CA THR A 136 -16.72 11.29 17.04
C THR A 136 -15.20 11.16 17.02
N LEU A 137 -14.50 12.29 16.88
CA LEU A 137 -13.05 12.36 16.84
C LEU A 137 -12.51 13.01 18.13
N ARG A 138 -11.27 12.65 18.50
CA ARG A 138 -10.56 13.28 19.62
C ARG A 138 -10.16 14.73 19.29
N GLU A 139 -9.79 14.97 18.05
CA GLU A 139 -9.36 16.25 17.49
C GLU A 139 -9.76 16.32 16.01
N PRO A 140 -9.81 17.50 15.37
CA PRO A 140 -10.07 17.58 13.94
C PRO A 140 -9.08 16.71 13.15
N ASN A 141 -9.58 15.95 12.17
CA ASN A 141 -8.77 15.09 11.32
C ASN A 141 -9.13 15.32 9.84
N ALA A 142 -8.30 16.06 9.13
CA ALA A 142 -8.48 16.36 7.71
C ALA A 142 -8.28 15.13 6.80
N ALA A 143 -7.62 14.07 7.29
CA ALA A 143 -7.37 12.83 6.55
C ALA A 143 -8.41 11.73 6.84
N LEU A 144 -9.47 12.01 7.63
CA LEU A 144 -10.45 10.99 8.05
C LEU A 144 -11.01 10.19 6.87
N LEU A 145 -11.45 10.87 5.81
CA LEU A 145 -12.03 10.18 4.64
C LEU A 145 -11.02 9.25 3.95
N GLN A 146 -9.73 9.61 3.95
CA GLN A 146 -8.67 8.76 3.43
C GLN A 146 -8.50 7.50 4.28
N HIS A 147 -8.53 7.63 5.61
CA HIS A 147 -8.43 6.52 6.55
C HIS A 147 -9.62 5.56 6.40
N LEU A 148 -10.84 6.09 6.31
CA LEU A 148 -12.08 5.31 6.18
C LEU A 148 -12.14 4.47 4.89
N THR A 149 -11.31 4.74 3.88
CA THR A 149 -11.20 3.88 2.69
C THR A 149 -10.63 2.48 3.00
N GLN A 150 -10.04 2.27 4.16
CA GLN A 150 -9.53 1.00 4.66
C GLN A 150 -10.42 0.38 5.75
N PHE A 151 -11.41 1.14 6.24
CA PHE A 151 -12.26 0.71 7.33
C PHE A 151 -13.46 -0.11 6.83
N ARG A 152 -13.40 -1.42 7.01
CA ARG A 152 -14.40 -2.39 6.54
C ARG A 152 -15.53 -2.56 7.54
N ILE A 153 -16.77 -2.71 7.04
CA ILE A 153 -17.95 -2.87 7.87
C ILE A 153 -18.32 -4.35 7.97
N MET A 154 -18.56 -4.81 9.20
CA MET A 154 -18.86 -6.19 9.55
C MET A 154 -20.26 -6.28 10.17
N SER A 155 -21.00 -7.34 9.85
CA SER A 155 -22.33 -7.61 10.44
C SER A 155 -22.22 -7.89 11.94
N ARG A 156 -22.91 -7.07 12.74
CA ARG A 156 -23.03 -7.26 14.19
C ARG A 156 -23.76 -8.57 14.50
N ALA A 157 -24.88 -8.83 13.83
CA ALA A 157 -25.69 -10.02 14.08
C ALA A 157 -24.90 -11.31 13.82
N TRP A 158 -24.14 -11.35 12.70
CA TRP A 158 -23.29 -12.48 12.38
C TRP A 158 -22.15 -12.64 13.40
N ALA A 159 -21.51 -11.55 13.80
CA ALA A 159 -20.42 -11.57 14.78
C ALA A 159 -20.89 -12.11 16.14
N VAL A 160 -22.04 -11.66 16.64
CA VAL A 160 -22.64 -12.16 17.88
C VAL A 160 -22.97 -13.66 17.78
N LYS A 161 -23.61 -14.06 16.66
CA LYS A 161 -23.95 -15.48 16.41
C LYS A 161 -22.73 -16.41 16.46
N HIS A 162 -21.58 -15.93 16.00
CA HIS A 162 -20.36 -16.73 15.86
C HIS A 162 -19.28 -16.40 16.91
N ARG A 163 -19.61 -15.67 17.97
CA ARG A 163 -18.70 -15.27 19.06
C ARG A 163 -17.46 -14.55 18.55
N ALA A 164 -17.67 -13.65 17.59
CA ALA A 164 -16.65 -12.86 16.91
C ALA A 164 -16.80 -11.36 17.17
N GLU A 165 -17.32 -10.96 18.36
CA GLU A 165 -17.52 -9.55 18.73
C GLU A 165 -16.20 -8.81 18.90
N LYS A 166 -15.12 -9.51 19.23
CA LYS A 166 -13.75 -8.98 19.26
C LYS A 166 -12.98 -9.41 18.03
N PRO A 167 -12.05 -8.58 17.51
CA PRO A 167 -11.13 -9.03 16.50
C PRO A 167 -10.26 -10.17 17.01
N GLN A 168 -9.92 -11.10 16.12
CA GLN A 168 -8.90 -12.11 16.38
C GLN A 168 -7.63 -11.46 16.94
N ASP A 169 -7.09 -11.99 18.02
CA ASP A 169 -5.73 -11.62 18.44
C ASP A 169 -4.70 -12.31 17.53
N TYR A 170 -4.45 -11.64 16.40
CA TYR A 170 -3.54 -12.16 15.38
C TYR A 170 -2.10 -12.33 15.90
N LYS A 171 -1.64 -11.44 16.81
CA LYS A 171 -0.28 -11.51 17.36
C LYS A 171 -0.06 -12.77 18.20
N ASN A 172 -1.09 -13.18 18.93
CA ASN A 172 -1.06 -14.37 19.76
C ASN A 172 -1.58 -15.62 19.03
N LYS A 173 -1.80 -15.53 17.71
CA LYS A 173 -2.26 -16.65 16.86
C LYS A 173 -3.56 -17.29 17.37
N GLU A 174 -4.46 -16.47 17.92
CA GLU A 174 -5.78 -16.92 18.34
C GLU A 174 -6.53 -17.55 17.15
N ASP A 175 -7.19 -18.67 17.35
CA ASP A 175 -8.08 -19.27 16.34
C ASP A 175 -9.52 -18.87 16.65
N THR A 176 -10.13 -18.10 15.75
CA THR A 176 -11.50 -17.63 15.87
C THR A 176 -12.30 -17.99 14.63
N TYR A 177 -13.63 -18.09 14.77
CA TYR A 177 -14.49 -18.36 13.62
C TYR A 177 -14.32 -17.31 12.51
N ALA A 178 -14.20 -16.03 12.87
CA ALA A 178 -14.01 -14.93 11.93
C ALA A 178 -12.65 -14.95 11.23
N ALA A 179 -11.65 -15.69 11.72
CA ALA A 179 -10.36 -15.82 11.05
C ALA A 179 -10.47 -16.60 9.73
N ARG A 180 -11.48 -17.48 9.61
CA ARG A 180 -11.64 -18.39 8.47
C ARG A 180 -12.97 -18.27 7.76
N HIS A 181 -13.94 -17.55 8.31
CA HIS A 181 -15.29 -17.37 7.78
C HIS A 181 -15.63 -15.88 7.71
N ALA A 182 -16.44 -15.52 6.72
CA ALA A 182 -16.78 -14.13 6.48
C ALA A 182 -18.25 -13.96 6.10
N ASN A 183 -18.85 -12.87 6.57
CA ASN A 183 -20.15 -12.38 6.14
C ASN A 183 -20.03 -10.87 5.92
N GLY A 184 -19.61 -10.48 4.72
CA GLY A 184 -19.48 -9.09 4.31
C GLY A 184 -20.66 -8.64 3.46
N SER A 185 -20.55 -7.44 2.90
CA SER A 185 -21.51 -6.86 1.95
C SER A 185 -20.91 -6.66 0.56
N GLY A 186 -19.67 -7.12 0.35
CA GLY A 186 -18.86 -6.86 -0.84
C GLY A 186 -19.26 -7.65 -2.09
N PRO A 187 -18.55 -7.39 -3.21
CA PRO A 187 -18.87 -7.95 -4.54
C PRO A 187 -18.67 -9.46 -4.68
N PHE A 188 -17.89 -10.07 -3.77
CA PHE A 188 -17.66 -11.52 -3.74
C PHE A 188 -17.91 -12.07 -2.35
N MET A 189 -18.41 -13.32 -2.30
CA MET A 189 -18.62 -14.10 -1.09
C MET A 189 -17.50 -15.12 -0.92
N LEU A 190 -17.04 -15.33 0.32
CA LEU A 190 -16.10 -16.39 0.64
C LEU A 190 -16.80 -17.74 0.58
N LYS A 191 -16.35 -18.63 -0.31
CA LYS A 191 -16.82 -20.01 -0.46
C LYS A 191 -15.93 -20.99 0.28
N GLU A 192 -14.61 -20.80 0.18
CA GLU A 192 -13.61 -21.69 0.80
C GLU A 192 -12.38 -20.87 1.20
N PHE A 193 -11.82 -21.19 2.35
CA PHE A 193 -10.49 -20.74 2.76
C PHE A 193 -9.71 -21.92 3.35
N THR A 194 -8.77 -22.44 2.57
CA THR A 194 -7.83 -23.47 3.00
C THR A 194 -6.45 -22.85 3.10
N PRO A 195 -5.96 -22.53 4.32
CA PRO A 195 -4.68 -21.86 4.53
C PRO A 195 -3.53 -22.51 3.76
N ASP A 196 -2.63 -21.69 3.23
CA ASP A 196 -1.46 -22.05 2.43
C ASP A 196 -1.76 -22.83 1.14
N VAL A 197 -3.03 -23.05 0.81
CA VAL A 197 -3.47 -23.78 -0.38
C VAL A 197 -4.24 -22.87 -1.32
N ARG A 198 -5.47 -22.47 -0.93
CA ARG A 198 -6.32 -21.64 -1.78
C ARG A 198 -7.43 -20.92 -1.02
N VAL A 199 -7.89 -19.84 -1.62
CA VAL A 199 -9.16 -19.18 -1.30
C VAL A 199 -10.07 -19.24 -2.52
N VAL A 200 -11.33 -19.61 -2.33
CA VAL A 200 -12.34 -19.58 -3.39
C VAL A 200 -13.39 -18.53 -3.04
N LEU A 201 -13.57 -17.59 -3.96
CA LEU A 201 -14.58 -16.55 -3.91
C LEU A 201 -15.62 -16.78 -5.01
N VAL A 202 -16.90 -16.55 -4.69
CA VAL A 202 -18.00 -16.59 -5.68
C VAL A 202 -18.66 -15.22 -5.77
N ARG A 203 -19.15 -14.88 -6.93
CA ARG A 203 -19.82 -13.61 -7.19
C ARG A 203 -21.02 -13.41 -6.27
N ASN A 204 -21.10 -12.27 -5.62
CA ASN A 204 -22.32 -11.82 -4.95
C ASN A 204 -23.27 -11.21 -5.97
N LYS A 205 -24.30 -11.97 -6.38
CA LYS A 205 -25.29 -11.52 -7.37
C LYS A 205 -26.20 -10.40 -6.85
N ASP A 206 -26.35 -10.30 -5.52
CA ASP A 206 -27.18 -9.31 -4.85
C ASP A 206 -26.38 -8.08 -4.37
N TRP A 207 -25.10 -7.97 -4.77
CA TRP A 207 -24.29 -6.83 -4.38
C TRP A 207 -24.91 -5.51 -4.86
N TRP A 208 -25.06 -4.57 -3.94
CA TRP A 208 -25.65 -3.25 -4.21
C TRP A 208 -24.96 -2.50 -5.35
N GLY A 209 -23.66 -2.73 -5.55
CA GLY A 209 -22.87 -2.10 -6.61
C GLY A 209 -23.29 -2.50 -8.04
N HIS A 210 -24.06 -3.58 -8.24
CA HIS A 210 -24.63 -3.89 -9.55
C HIS A 210 -25.61 -2.80 -10.02
N LYS A 211 -26.50 -2.34 -9.12
CA LYS A 211 -27.45 -1.25 -9.43
C LYS A 211 -26.75 0.08 -9.66
N ALA A 212 -25.59 0.29 -9.01
CA ALA A 212 -24.78 1.49 -9.18
C ALA A 212 -23.83 1.44 -10.39
N GLY A 213 -23.84 0.35 -11.20
CA GLY A 213 -22.97 0.19 -12.37
C GLY A 213 -21.49 -0.01 -12.02
N LEU A 214 -21.17 -0.42 -10.79
CA LEU A 214 -19.80 -0.56 -10.31
C LEU A 214 -19.17 -1.91 -10.63
N PHE A 215 -19.99 -2.95 -10.92
CA PHE A 215 -19.50 -4.28 -11.25
C PHE A 215 -19.18 -4.36 -12.75
N GLU A 216 -17.92 -4.13 -13.09
CA GLU A 216 -17.43 -4.16 -14.47
C GLU A 216 -17.02 -5.57 -14.92
N SER A 217 -16.95 -6.54 -14.01
CA SER A 217 -16.45 -7.90 -14.22
C SER A 217 -17.51 -8.82 -14.88
N ASN A 218 -17.02 -9.94 -15.43
CA ASN A 218 -17.86 -11.04 -15.87
C ASN A 218 -17.47 -12.38 -15.20
N LEU A 219 -16.75 -12.27 -14.08
CA LEU A 219 -16.34 -13.43 -13.28
C LEU A 219 -17.51 -13.96 -12.45
N GLU A 220 -17.63 -15.27 -12.39
CA GLU A 220 -18.54 -15.97 -11.46
C GLU A 220 -17.78 -16.54 -10.25
N GLU A 221 -16.48 -16.85 -10.43
CA GLU A 221 -15.64 -17.41 -9.40
C GLU A 221 -14.20 -16.87 -9.51
N VAL A 222 -13.52 -16.75 -8.38
CA VAL A 222 -12.09 -16.46 -8.30
C VAL A 222 -11.43 -17.49 -7.40
N VAL A 223 -10.37 -18.12 -7.89
CA VAL A 223 -9.52 -19.01 -7.12
C VAL A 223 -8.18 -18.31 -6.88
N MET A 224 -7.90 -17.95 -5.64
CA MET A 224 -6.63 -17.39 -5.23
C MET A 224 -5.72 -18.51 -4.76
N LEU A 225 -4.57 -18.66 -5.39
CA LEU A 225 -3.57 -19.71 -5.10
C LEU A 225 -2.34 -19.10 -4.44
N THR A 226 -1.83 -19.76 -3.42
CA THR A 226 -0.56 -19.39 -2.77
C THR A 226 0.59 -20.15 -3.41
N ILE A 227 1.45 -19.45 -4.16
CA ILE A 227 2.64 -20.02 -4.78
C ILE A 227 3.85 -19.14 -4.39
N SER A 228 4.60 -19.53 -3.37
CA SER A 228 5.69 -18.74 -2.78
C SER A 228 6.86 -18.51 -3.75
N SER A 229 7.24 -19.53 -4.53
CA SER A 229 8.32 -19.44 -5.53
C SER A 229 7.90 -18.59 -6.72
N ALA A 230 8.61 -17.50 -6.98
CA ALA A 230 8.35 -16.63 -8.14
C ALA A 230 8.52 -17.35 -9.48
N ALA A 231 9.50 -18.26 -9.59
CA ALA A 231 9.72 -19.07 -10.80
C ALA A 231 8.55 -20.02 -11.02
N THR A 232 8.05 -20.68 -9.97
CA THR A 232 6.88 -21.58 -10.04
C THR A 232 5.61 -20.83 -10.42
N ARG A 233 5.37 -19.62 -9.82
CA ARG A 233 4.23 -18.77 -10.21
C ARG A 233 4.26 -18.41 -11.70
N LEU A 234 5.44 -18.06 -12.20
CA LEU A 234 5.60 -17.72 -13.61
C LEU A 234 5.41 -18.94 -14.51
N ALA A 235 5.91 -20.13 -14.12
CA ALA A 235 5.69 -21.36 -14.87
C ALA A 235 4.18 -21.70 -14.92
N ALA A 236 3.45 -21.57 -13.80
CA ALA A 236 2.01 -21.79 -13.73
C ALA A 236 1.21 -20.82 -14.64
N LEU A 237 1.66 -19.56 -14.78
CA LEU A 237 1.07 -18.62 -15.73
C LEU A 237 1.33 -19.04 -17.18
N LEU A 238 2.56 -19.45 -17.50
CA LEU A 238 2.95 -19.85 -18.86
C LEU A 238 2.26 -21.15 -19.29
N SER A 239 2.07 -22.11 -18.38
CA SER A 239 1.33 -23.36 -18.64
C SER A 239 -0.18 -23.16 -18.73
N GLY A 240 -0.71 -22.05 -18.18
CA GLY A 240 -2.14 -21.77 -18.10
C GLY A 240 -2.82 -22.38 -16.88
N GLU A 241 -2.07 -22.79 -15.87
CA GLU A 241 -2.60 -23.19 -14.57
C GLU A 241 -3.16 -21.99 -13.80
N VAL A 242 -2.54 -20.80 -13.96
CA VAL A 242 -3.05 -19.53 -13.45
C VAL A 242 -3.24 -18.51 -14.56
N ASP A 243 -4.11 -17.54 -14.36
CA ASP A 243 -4.50 -16.55 -15.35
C ASP A 243 -3.88 -15.18 -15.10
N LEU A 244 -3.56 -14.84 -13.85
CA LEU A 244 -2.99 -13.58 -13.42
C LEU A 244 -1.99 -13.78 -12.29
N VAL A 245 -0.83 -13.12 -12.40
CA VAL A 245 0.24 -13.10 -11.40
C VAL A 245 0.61 -11.65 -11.12
N VAL A 246 0.66 -11.27 -9.86
CA VAL A 246 1.29 -10.04 -9.39
C VAL A 246 2.73 -10.34 -8.93
N ASP A 247 3.58 -9.32 -8.91
CA ASP A 247 4.98 -9.42 -8.45
C ASP A 247 5.81 -10.49 -9.22
N PRO A 248 5.86 -10.47 -10.58
CA PRO A 248 6.78 -11.31 -11.34
C PRO A 248 8.23 -10.87 -11.06
N PRO A 249 9.23 -11.76 -11.24
CA PRO A 249 10.63 -11.36 -11.16
C PRO A 249 10.97 -10.26 -12.17
N ASN A 250 11.60 -9.16 -11.73
CA ASN A 250 11.92 -8.01 -12.59
C ASN A 250 12.77 -8.40 -13.82
N GLN A 251 13.68 -9.37 -13.67
CA GLN A 251 14.53 -9.85 -14.75
C GLN A 251 13.76 -10.55 -15.87
N ASP A 252 12.57 -11.10 -15.58
CA ASP A 252 11.75 -11.81 -16.55
C ASP A 252 10.80 -10.89 -17.34
N VAL A 253 10.50 -9.69 -16.82
CA VAL A 253 9.47 -8.81 -17.40
C VAL A 253 9.73 -8.47 -18.87
N ALA A 254 11.00 -8.19 -19.24
CA ALA A 254 11.35 -7.91 -20.63
C ALA A 254 11.04 -9.10 -21.56
N ARG A 255 11.35 -10.32 -21.14
CA ARG A 255 11.04 -11.56 -21.89
C ARG A 255 9.54 -11.80 -21.98
N LEU A 256 8.81 -11.51 -20.91
CA LEU A 256 7.35 -11.70 -20.85
C LEU A 256 6.61 -10.73 -21.77
N ARG A 257 7.10 -9.49 -21.95
CA ARG A 257 6.53 -8.52 -22.91
C ARG A 257 6.56 -9.02 -24.36
N GLY A 258 7.53 -9.84 -24.71
CA GLY A 258 7.64 -10.46 -26.03
C GLY A 258 6.71 -11.65 -26.26
N ASN A 259 5.99 -12.13 -25.24
CA ASN A 259 5.13 -13.30 -25.37
C ASN A 259 3.70 -12.90 -25.82
N PRO A 260 3.24 -13.27 -27.04
CA PRO A 260 1.95 -12.88 -27.57
C PRO A 260 0.75 -13.47 -26.81
N ALA A 261 0.95 -14.52 -26.01
CA ALA A 261 -0.09 -15.12 -25.16
C ALA A 261 -0.32 -14.36 -23.84
N LEU A 262 0.55 -13.39 -23.54
CA LEU A 262 0.50 -12.63 -22.31
C LEU A 262 0.18 -11.16 -22.54
N ARG A 263 -0.32 -10.52 -21.48
CA ARG A 263 -0.49 -9.08 -21.35
C ARG A 263 0.20 -8.63 -20.06
N ILE A 264 0.88 -7.49 -20.11
CA ILE A 264 1.46 -6.86 -18.94
C ILE A 264 0.79 -5.52 -18.74
N VAL A 265 0.35 -5.27 -17.52
CA VAL A 265 -0.11 -3.96 -17.05
C VAL A 265 0.88 -3.48 -15.99
N GLU A 266 1.36 -2.26 -16.16
CA GLU A 266 2.35 -1.65 -15.27
C GLU A 266 1.82 -0.32 -14.76
N GLY A 267 2.17 -0.02 -13.52
CA GLY A 267 1.82 1.27 -12.93
C GLY A 267 2.69 1.62 -11.72
N PRO A 268 2.67 2.88 -11.32
CA PRO A 268 3.43 3.34 -10.16
C PRO A 268 2.82 2.80 -8.85
N GLU A 269 3.68 2.25 -7.99
CA GLU A 269 3.32 1.93 -6.62
C GLU A 269 3.39 3.20 -5.76
N MET A 270 2.55 3.30 -4.73
CA MET A 270 2.65 4.37 -3.71
C MET A 270 3.81 4.12 -2.74
N ARG A 271 4.95 3.75 -3.26
CA ARG A 271 6.16 3.41 -2.51
C ARG A 271 7.38 4.12 -3.10
N VAL A 272 8.20 4.70 -2.21
CA VAL A 272 9.45 5.36 -2.56
C VAL A 272 10.61 4.63 -1.89
N GLN A 273 11.66 4.34 -2.66
CA GLN A 273 12.96 3.91 -2.14
C GLN A 273 13.78 5.15 -1.80
N TYR A 274 14.42 5.18 -0.65
CA TYR A 274 15.20 6.31 -0.19
C TYR A 274 16.42 5.91 0.65
N LEU A 275 17.42 6.77 0.66
CA LEU A 275 18.53 6.72 1.60
C LEU A 275 18.24 7.63 2.79
N ALA A 276 18.67 7.21 3.97
CA ALA A 276 18.56 8.02 5.17
C ALA A 276 19.79 7.84 6.09
N PHE A 277 19.98 8.77 7.00
CA PHE A 277 21.21 8.98 7.75
C PHE A 277 20.92 9.10 9.24
N ASP A 278 21.84 8.69 10.10
CA ASP A 278 21.82 9.11 11.50
C ASP A 278 22.17 10.61 11.57
N LEU A 279 21.22 11.44 11.96
CA LEU A 279 21.37 12.89 12.06
C LEU A 279 21.40 13.39 13.51
N HIS A 280 21.36 12.46 14.45
CA HIS A 280 21.32 12.77 15.87
C HIS A 280 22.70 12.72 16.54
N ARG A 281 23.43 11.62 16.34
CA ARG A 281 24.72 11.41 17.00
C ARG A 281 25.78 12.37 16.49
N ASP A 282 26.73 12.74 17.38
CA ASP A 282 27.86 13.57 17.02
C ASP A 282 28.96 12.78 16.33
N GLU A 283 28.95 11.44 16.45
CA GLU A 283 29.87 10.52 15.79
C GLU A 283 29.12 9.47 14.99
N LEU A 284 29.72 8.98 13.90
CA LEU A 284 29.21 7.80 13.20
C LEU A 284 29.42 6.53 14.04
N LEU A 285 28.40 5.67 14.17
CA LEU A 285 28.55 4.35 14.80
C LEU A 285 29.48 3.44 13.99
N TYR A 286 29.29 3.43 12.67
CA TYR A 286 29.93 2.50 11.75
C TYR A 286 30.62 3.27 10.62
N GLY A 287 31.79 3.83 10.88
CA GLY A 287 32.54 4.60 9.90
C GLY A 287 33.96 4.91 10.33
N SER A 288 34.72 5.60 9.46
CA SER A 288 36.08 6.03 9.73
C SER A 288 36.18 7.31 10.56
N GLU A 289 35.15 8.15 10.47
CA GLU A 289 35.11 9.42 11.15
C GLU A 289 34.85 9.23 12.65
N ARG A 290 35.84 9.65 13.45
CA ARG A 290 35.73 9.68 14.91
C ARG A 290 35.50 11.12 15.34
N LYS A 291 34.69 11.33 16.37
CA LYS A 291 34.38 12.64 16.99
C LYS A 291 33.53 13.57 16.12
N ARG A 292 33.04 13.13 14.96
CA ARG A 292 32.09 13.89 14.14
C ARG A 292 31.26 12.98 13.23
N ASN A 293 30.08 13.47 12.90
CA ASN A 293 29.16 12.82 11.97
C ASN A 293 29.04 13.66 10.69
N PRO A 294 29.59 13.20 9.56
CA PRO A 294 29.54 13.92 8.30
C PRO A 294 28.12 14.23 7.84
N PHE A 295 27.14 13.35 8.12
CA PHE A 295 25.77 13.51 7.65
C PHE A 295 25.01 14.64 8.35
N LYS A 296 25.47 15.16 9.48
CA LYS A 296 24.88 16.35 10.10
C LYS A 296 25.06 17.61 9.24
N ASP A 297 26.10 17.64 8.40
CA ASP A 297 26.30 18.73 7.44
C ASP A 297 25.38 18.54 6.21
N PRO A 298 24.47 19.49 5.91
CA PRO A 298 23.56 19.40 4.75
C PRO A 298 24.30 19.33 3.41
N ARG A 299 25.53 19.87 3.33
CA ARG A 299 26.36 19.79 2.12
C ARG A 299 26.78 18.35 1.81
N VAL A 300 27.04 17.53 2.84
CA VAL A 300 27.34 16.10 2.68
C VAL A 300 26.11 15.34 2.17
N ARG A 301 24.93 15.59 2.71
CA ARG A 301 23.69 14.98 2.23
C ARG A 301 23.36 15.39 0.78
N LEU A 302 23.63 16.64 0.45
CA LEU A 302 23.51 17.14 -0.93
C LEU A 302 24.55 16.47 -1.86
N ALA A 303 25.79 16.26 -1.38
CA ALA A 303 26.81 15.53 -2.14
C ALA A 303 26.38 14.08 -2.42
N VAL A 304 25.81 13.39 -1.43
CA VAL A 304 25.21 12.06 -1.63
C VAL A 304 24.17 12.09 -2.75
N ALA A 305 23.25 13.06 -2.74
CA ALA A 305 22.23 13.19 -3.76
C ALA A 305 22.81 13.44 -5.17
N HIS A 306 23.84 14.30 -5.31
CA HIS A 306 24.54 14.52 -6.57
C HIS A 306 25.35 13.31 -7.07
N ALA A 307 25.79 12.43 -6.15
CA ALA A 307 26.57 11.25 -6.51
C ALA A 307 25.72 10.11 -7.10
N ILE A 308 24.39 10.14 -6.93
CA ILE A 308 23.48 9.09 -7.40
C ILE A 308 23.09 9.32 -8.85
N ASP A 309 23.43 8.36 -9.71
CA ASP A 309 22.94 8.26 -11.08
C ASP A 309 21.60 7.53 -11.10
N TYR A 310 20.51 8.31 -10.99
CA TYR A 310 19.14 7.80 -10.90
C TYR A 310 18.71 7.06 -12.18
N ASP A 311 19.22 7.48 -13.34
CA ASP A 311 18.91 6.83 -14.61
C ASP A 311 19.66 5.50 -14.77
N ALA A 312 20.89 5.41 -14.28
CA ALA A 312 21.60 4.14 -14.21
C ALA A 312 20.89 3.14 -13.30
N ILE A 313 20.38 3.57 -12.13
CA ILE A 313 19.56 2.73 -11.26
C ILE A 313 18.30 2.28 -12.01
N ARG A 314 17.57 3.21 -12.63
CA ARG A 314 16.35 2.90 -13.40
C ARG A 314 16.58 1.87 -14.48
N LEU A 315 17.61 2.08 -15.30
CA LEU A 315 17.84 1.26 -16.49
C LEU A 315 18.54 -0.06 -16.18
N LYS A 316 19.59 -0.03 -15.33
CA LYS A 316 20.48 -1.20 -15.12
C LYS A 316 20.04 -2.07 -13.95
N VAL A 317 19.57 -1.45 -12.86
CA VAL A 317 19.12 -2.17 -11.65
C VAL A 317 17.64 -2.51 -11.77
N MET A 318 16.79 -1.51 -12.01
CA MET A 318 15.33 -1.66 -12.03
C MET A 318 14.79 -2.11 -13.38
N ARG A 319 15.64 -2.23 -14.43
CA ARG A 319 15.25 -2.69 -15.78
C ARG A 319 14.06 -1.91 -16.37
N GLY A 320 14.01 -0.61 -16.09
CA GLY A 320 12.93 0.29 -16.48
C GLY A 320 11.73 0.32 -15.51
N LEU A 321 11.68 -0.56 -14.51
CA LEU A 321 10.56 -0.69 -13.57
C LEU A 321 10.69 0.29 -12.39
N SER A 322 11.06 1.52 -12.67
CA SER A 322 11.07 2.60 -11.68
C SER A 322 11.00 3.96 -12.36
N ARG A 323 10.53 4.94 -11.60
CA ARG A 323 10.52 6.35 -11.98
C ARG A 323 11.35 7.12 -10.95
N PRO A 324 12.48 7.73 -11.34
CA PRO A 324 13.24 8.62 -10.45
C PRO A 324 12.36 9.74 -9.90
N ILE A 325 12.48 10.03 -8.60
CA ILE A 325 11.65 10.99 -7.88
C ILE A 325 12.51 11.79 -6.90
N GLY A 326 12.16 13.07 -6.68
CA GLY A 326 12.83 13.94 -5.70
C GLY A 326 12.05 14.08 -4.39
N SER A 327 10.81 13.62 -4.36
CA SER A 327 9.93 13.68 -3.19
C SER A 327 9.83 12.33 -2.48
N ILE A 328 9.69 12.36 -1.16
CA ILE A 328 9.32 11.16 -0.37
C ILE A 328 7.82 10.82 -0.51
N ILE A 329 7.04 11.72 -1.08
CA ILE A 329 5.61 11.57 -1.34
C ILE A 329 5.40 11.52 -2.85
N PRO A 330 4.98 10.38 -3.44
CA PRO A 330 4.69 10.27 -4.86
C PRO A 330 3.35 10.92 -5.25
N ASP A 331 3.17 11.21 -6.55
CA ASP A 331 2.06 11.98 -7.11
C ASP A 331 0.64 11.42 -6.88
N LEU A 332 0.51 10.15 -6.53
CA LEU A 332 -0.78 9.51 -6.21
C LEU A 332 -1.21 9.70 -4.74
N ILE A 333 -0.36 10.30 -3.93
CA ILE A 333 -0.66 10.58 -2.51
C ILE A 333 -1.30 11.98 -2.41
N ALA A 334 -2.42 12.08 -1.71
CA ALA A 334 -3.05 13.37 -1.43
C ALA A 334 -2.08 14.29 -0.68
N GLY A 335 -1.85 15.47 -1.23
CA GLY A 335 -0.86 16.43 -0.74
C GLY A 335 0.49 16.39 -1.48
N TYR A 336 0.67 15.53 -2.51
CA TYR A 336 1.81 15.69 -3.41
C TYR A 336 1.87 17.10 -3.97
N HIS A 337 3.08 17.66 -4.03
CA HIS A 337 3.32 18.95 -4.66
C HIS A 337 4.63 18.94 -5.48
N PRO A 338 4.61 19.41 -6.75
CA PRO A 338 5.78 19.37 -7.63
C PRO A 338 6.97 20.21 -7.13
N ASP A 339 6.71 21.25 -6.31
CA ASP A 339 7.80 22.06 -5.72
C ASP A 339 8.67 21.23 -4.75
N GLY A 340 8.10 20.21 -4.11
CA GLY A 340 8.82 19.27 -3.25
C GLY A 340 9.44 18.09 -4.00
N ASP A 341 9.19 17.95 -5.32
CA ASP A 341 9.70 16.85 -6.15
C ASP A 341 10.86 17.29 -7.08
N LYS A 342 11.70 18.16 -6.57
CA LYS A 342 12.87 18.64 -7.32
C LYS A 342 14.07 17.71 -7.08
N ARG A 343 14.37 16.86 -8.06
CA ARG A 343 15.55 16.00 -8.02
C ARG A 343 16.82 16.83 -8.17
N VAL A 344 17.85 16.41 -7.44
CA VAL A 344 19.21 16.90 -7.65
C VAL A 344 19.78 16.21 -8.91
N PRO A 345 20.39 16.94 -9.86
CA PRO A 345 21.02 16.31 -11.00
C PRO A 345 22.24 15.49 -10.59
N PHE A 346 22.48 14.38 -11.31
CA PHE A 346 23.70 13.62 -11.15
C PHE A 346 24.91 14.45 -11.58
N ASP A 347 25.83 14.72 -10.64
CA ASP A 347 27.04 15.53 -10.88
C ASP A 347 28.13 15.15 -9.85
N ARG A 348 29.08 14.32 -10.29
CA ARG A 348 30.17 13.84 -9.43
C ARG A 348 31.12 14.97 -9.00
N GLU A 349 31.39 15.91 -9.89
CA GLU A 349 32.32 16.99 -9.58
C GLU A 349 31.72 17.95 -8.55
N ARG A 350 30.42 18.24 -8.67
CA ARG A 350 29.69 18.98 -7.66
C ARG A 350 29.66 18.27 -6.32
N ALA A 351 29.46 16.93 -6.33
CA ALA A 351 29.50 16.12 -5.11
C ALA A 351 30.86 16.20 -4.41
N LYS A 352 31.97 16.03 -5.14
CA LYS A 352 33.32 16.16 -4.60
C LYS A 352 33.60 17.54 -4.04
N LYS A 353 33.16 18.61 -4.75
CA LYS A 353 33.31 19.97 -4.29
C LYS A 353 32.57 20.21 -2.97
N LEU A 354 31.33 19.74 -2.85
CA LEU A 354 30.54 19.85 -1.62
C LEU A 354 31.19 19.10 -0.45
N LEU A 355 31.74 17.91 -0.70
CA LEU A 355 32.50 17.15 0.32
C LEU A 355 33.75 17.92 0.78
N ALA A 356 34.51 18.51 -0.14
CA ALA A 356 35.66 19.32 0.17
C ALA A 356 35.27 20.58 0.99
N GLU A 357 34.22 21.29 0.58
CA GLU A 357 33.66 22.46 1.29
C GLU A 357 33.20 22.09 2.72
N ALA A 358 32.71 20.84 2.92
CA ALA A 358 32.32 20.30 4.22
C ALA A 358 33.50 19.78 5.05
N GLY A 359 34.73 19.80 4.53
CA GLY A 359 35.95 19.34 5.22
C GLY A 359 36.23 17.84 5.02
N TYR A 360 35.65 17.21 3.99
CA TYR A 360 35.83 15.79 3.66
C TYR A 360 36.44 15.62 2.26
N ALA A 361 37.44 16.40 1.90
CA ALA A 361 38.10 16.31 0.58
C ALA A 361 38.65 14.92 0.27
N ASN A 362 39.10 14.19 1.30
CA ASN A 362 39.63 12.83 1.19
C ASN A 362 38.54 11.75 1.33
N GLY A 363 37.25 12.16 1.43
CA GLY A 363 36.14 11.29 1.68
C GLY A 363 36.12 10.68 3.08
N PHE A 364 35.29 9.66 3.28
CA PHE A 364 35.18 8.91 4.53
C PHE A 364 34.58 7.52 4.26
N GLU A 365 34.73 6.63 5.28
CA GLU A 365 34.06 5.30 5.22
C GLU A 365 32.85 5.29 6.12
N VAL A 366 31.83 4.53 5.69
CA VAL A 366 30.58 4.31 6.44
C VAL A 366 29.95 2.98 6.04
N THR A 367 29.25 2.31 6.96
CA THR A 367 28.42 1.15 6.63
C THR A 367 27.06 1.61 6.09
N LEU A 368 26.62 1.02 4.96
CA LEU A 368 25.30 1.20 4.39
C LEU A 368 24.45 -0.04 4.69
N ASP A 369 23.53 0.07 5.66
CA ASP A 369 22.65 -1.02 6.07
C ASP A 369 21.49 -1.18 5.09
N CYS A 370 21.22 -2.42 4.65
CA CYS A 370 20.22 -2.75 3.64
C CYS A 370 19.53 -4.09 3.92
N GLY A 371 18.24 -4.18 3.56
CA GLY A 371 17.57 -5.47 3.51
C GLY A 371 17.99 -6.30 2.30
N ASN A 372 17.91 -7.62 2.41
CA ASN A 372 18.28 -8.58 1.34
C ASN A 372 17.18 -8.84 0.31
N ASN A 373 16.02 -8.20 0.44
CA ASN A 373 14.94 -8.34 -0.55
C ASN A 373 15.31 -7.61 -1.86
N ALA A 374 15.00 -8.21 -2.99
CA ALA A 374 15.08 -7.52 -4.27
C ALA A 374 13.96 -6.45 -4.38
N PRO A 375 14.24 -5.27 -4.93
CA PRO A 375 15.51 -4.81 -5.51
C PRO A 375 16.45 -4.10 -4.52
N ALA A 376 16.15 -4.05 -3.22
CA ALA A 376 16.90 -3.24 -2.24
C ALA A 376 18.41 -3.61 -2.19
N ALA A 377 18.73 -4.90 -2.19
CA ALA A 377 20.12 -5.36 -2.19
C ALA A 377 20.91 -4.86 -3.41
N ASP A 378 20.32 -4.93 -4.60
CA ASP A 378 20.97 -4.49 -5.84
C ASP A 378 21.13 -2.97 -5.89
N ILE A 379 20.14 -2.22 -5.39
CA ILE A 379 20.22 -0.76 -5.27
C ILE A 379 21.32 -0.38 -4.28
N CYS A 380 21.43 -1.08 -3.14
CA CYS A 380 22.45 -0.87 -2.14
C CYS A 380 23.87 -1.00 -2.73
N GLN A 381 24.12 -2.05 -3.50
CA GLN A 381 25.40 -2.26 -4.19
C GLN A 381 25.69 -1.15 -5.22
N ALA A 382 24.68 -0.78 -6.03
CA ALA A 382 24.83 0.29 -7.02
C ALA A 382 25.12 1.64 -6.36
N VAL A 383 24.40 2.00 -5.30
CA VAL A 383 24.61 3.23 -4.51
C VAL A 383 26.02 3.25 -3.91
N SER A 384 26.46 2.15 -3.31
CA SER A 384 27.82 2.02 -2.77
C SER A 384 28.88 2.28 -3.83
N ALA A 385 28.75 1.67 -5.01
CA ALA A 385 29.67 1.87 -6.13
C ALA A 385 29.68 3.33 -6.63
N MET A 386 28.53 4.00 -6.67
CA MET A 386 28.42 5.41 -7.08
C MET A 386 29.06 6.34 -6.06
N LEU A 387 28.81 6.13 -4.77
CA LEU A 387 29.36 6.93 -3.68
C LEU A 387 30.88 6.83 -3.57
N SER A 388 31.45 5.64 -3.85
CA SER A 388 32.89 5.45 -3.83
C SER A 388 33.65 6.33 -4.86
N GLN A 389 32.99 6.69 -5.98
CA GLN A 389 33.56 7.53 -7.03
C GLN A 389 33.69 9.01 -6.63
N VAL A 390 33.03 9.41 -5.55
CA VAL A 390 33.14 10.77 -4.99
C VAL A 390 33.89 10.78 -3.65
N GLY A 391 34.44 9.63 -3.20
CA GLY A 391 35.20 9.52 -1.98
C GLY A 391 34.45 8.98 -0.76
N ILE A 392 33.12 8.77 -0.86
CA ILE A 392 32.36 8.13 0.23
C ILE A 392 32.41 6.61 0.04
N ARG A 393 33.21 5.92 0.85
CA ARG A 393 33.33 4.45 0.83
C ARG A 393 32.22 3.83 1.68
N ALA A 394 31.00 3.81 1.12
CA ALA A 394 29.85 3.17 1.73
C ALA A 394 29.96 1.64 1.56
N ARG A 395 30.17 0.89 2.66
CA ARG A 395 30.26 -0.58 2.64
C ARG A 395 28.86 -1.19 2.80
N PRO A 396 28.34 -1.92 1.81
CA PRO A 396 27.03 -2.55 1.91
C PRO A 396 27.02 -3.60 3.04
N ASN A 397 26.05 -3.50 3.93
CA ASN A 397 25.76 -4.49 4.96
C ASN A 397 24.35 -5.03 4.70
N ILE A 398 24.27 -6.08 3.84
CA ILE A 398 23.02 -6.66 3.37
C ILE A 398 22.62 -7.79 4.33
N MET A 399 21.42 -7.69 4.92
CA MET A 399 20.93 -8.62 5.93
C MET A 399 19.45 -8.97 5.72
N THR A 400 19.00 -10.05 6.35
CA THR A 400 17.58 -10.44 6.30
C THR A 400 16.69 -9.36 6.92
N GLN A 401 15.42 -9.30 6.50
CA GLN A 401 14.45 -8.34 7.05
C GLN A 401 14.29 -8.48 8.57
N THR A 402 14.35 -9.72 9.07
CA THR A 402 14.27 -10.05 10.49
C THR A 402 15.47 -9.55 11.31
N THR A 403 16.61 -9.26 10.67
CA THR A 403 17.78 -8.65 11.28
C THR A 403 17.79 -7.13 11.05
N PHE A 404 17.42 -6.70 9.85
CA PHE A 404 17.49 -5.30 9.42
C PHE A 404 16.56 -4.40 10.23
N PHE A 405 15.27 -4.75 10.32
CA PHE A 405 14.30 -3.89 11.03
C PHE A 405 14.62 -3.72 12.50
N PRO A 406 14.86 -4.78 13.31
CA PRO A 406 15.24 -4.60 14.71
C PRO A 406 16.53 -3.80 14.92
N LYS A 407 17.47 -3.84 13.95
CA LYS A 407 18.69 -3.04 14.00
C LYS A 407 18.40 -1.55 13.84
N ILE A 408 17.67 -1.16 12.78
CA ILE A 408 17.36 0.26 12.52
C ILE A 408 16.36 0.84 13.54
N GLU A 409 15.40 0.05 14.01
CA GLU A 409 14.43 0.46 15.05
C GLU A 409 15.09 0.76 16.39
N LYS A 410 16.23 0.13 16.68
CA LYS A 410 17.08 0.45 17.84
C LYS A 410 18.02 1.62 17.56
N TYR A 411 17.89 2.29 16.43
CA TYR A 411 18.79 3.34 15.96
C TYR A 411 20.25 2.87 15.84
N ASP A 412 20.47 1.57 15.65
CA ASP A 412 21.81 0.97 15.51
C ASP A 412 22.27 0.99 14.04
N THR A 413 22.31 2.19 13.46
CA THR A 413 22.69 2.43 12.06
C THR A 413 23.28 3.82 11.90
N SER A 414 24.15 4.00 10.89
CA SER A 414 24.68 5.32 10.51
C SER A 414 24.15 5.80 9.18
N PHE A 415 23.87 4.86 8.26
CA PHE A 415 23.38 5.13 6.92
C PHE A 415 22.64 3.90 6.42
N TYR A 416 21.45 4.07 5.86
CA TYR A 416 20.60 2.95 5.47
C TYR A 416 19.76 3.24 4.23
N LEU A 417 19.39 2.15 3.53
CA LEU A 417 18.42 2.15 2.43
C LEU A 417 17.11 1.55 2.93
N LEU A 418 16.01 2.28 2.77
CA LEU A 418 14.69 1.81 3.14
C LEU A 418 13.66 2.17 2.06
N SER A 419 12.50 1.54 2.12
CA SER A 419 11.34 1.90 1.30
C SER A 419 10.16 2.29 2.18
N TRP A 420 9.43 3.32 1.76
CA TRP A 420 8.22 3.77 2.44
C TRP A 420 6.99 3.69 1.55
N GLY A 421 5.94 3.03 2.01
CA GLY A 421 4.65 2.93 1.33
C GLY A 421 3.63 3.89 1.92
N GLY A 422 3.35 5.00 1.25
CA GLY A 422 2.32 5.97 1.65
C GLY A 422 0.89 5.53 1.39
N GLY A 423 0.69 4.33 0.81
CA GLY A 423 -0.62 3.84 0.37
C GLY A 423 -1.60 3.48 1.48
N VAL A 424 -1.15 3.33 2.73
CA VAL A 424 -2.03 2.97 3.87
C VAL A 424 -3.14 4.01 4.03
N THR A 425 -2.79 5.27 4.18
CA THR A 425 -3.78 6.36 4.24
C THR A 425 -3.92 7.10 2.91
N SER A 426 -2.91 7.01 2.04
CA SER A 426 -2.79 7.80 0.80
C SER A 426 -2.88 9.31 1.03
N ASP A 427 -2.40 9.76 2.19
CA ASP A 427 -2.31 11.17 2.59
C ASP A 427 -0.88 11.51 3.02
N ALA A 428 -0.44 12.72 2.67
CA ALA A 428 0.90 13.23 2.96
C ALA A 428 1.23 13.23 4.46
N LEU A 429 0.24 13.53 5.31
CA LEU A 429 0.41 13.60 6.77
C LEU A 429 1.01 12.31 7.32
N TYR A 430 0.58 11.15 6.83
CA TYR A 430 1.10 9.85 7.29
C TYR A 430 2.62 9.75 7.09
N THR A 431 3.09 10.07 5.89
CA THR A 431 4.51 10.04 5.55
C THR A 431 5.30 11.12 6.29
N LEU A 432 4.79 12.34 6.33
CA LEU A 432 5.45 13.47 7.00
C LEU A 432 5.60 13.20 8.50
N ASN A 433 4.53 12.74 9.15
CA ASN A 433 4.54 12.46 10.58
C ASN A 433 5.48 11.28 10.92
N ALA A 434 5.41 10.19 10.16
CA ALA A 434 6.19 8.99 10.45
C ALA A 434 7.70 9.17 10.20
N LEU A 435 8.08 9.86 9.11
CA LEU A 435 9.48 9.91 8.66
C LEU A 435 10.18 11.23 9.00
N LEU A 436 9.45 12.35 9.09
CA LEU A 436 10.04 13.68 9.14
C LEU A 436 9.70 14.48 10.41
N HIS A 437 8.75 14.04 11.22
CA HIS A 437 8.53 14.61 12.56
C HIS A 437 9.66 14.19 13.49
N SER A 438 10.05 15.07 14.40
CA SER A 438 10.94 14.71 15.51
C SER A 438 10.35 13.55 16.31
N VAL A 439 11.20 12.61 16.77
CA VAL A 439 10.73 11.46 17.56
C VAL A 439 10.07 11.93 18.85
N GLY A 440 8.81 11.55 19.05
CA GLY A 440 7.98 11.98 20.18
C GLY A 440 7.33 10.80 20.93
N PRO A 441 6.79 11.06 22.13
CA PRO A 441 6.26 10.00 23.01
C PRO A 441 4.89 9.44 22.57
N LYS A 442 4.23 10.05 21.58
CA LYS A 442 2.90 9.64 21.11
C LYS A 442 2.94 8.96 19.72
N GLY A 443 4.12 8.50 19.29
CA GLY A 443 4.33 7.88 17.98
C GLY A 443 4.68 8.87 16.87
N GLU A 444 4.93 10.14 17.20
CA GLU A 444 5.50 11.07 16.23
C GLU A 444 6.92 10.62 15.87
N GLY A 445 7.24 10.62 14.56
CA GLY A 445 8.55 10.23 14.08
C GLY A 445 8.92 8.76 14.34
N ASP A 446 7.95 7.85 14.49
CA ASP A 446 8.17 6.44 14.83
C ASP A 446 8.96 5.66 13.78
N PHE A 447 9.04 6.17 12.55
CA PHE A 447 9.92 5.68 11.47
C PHE A 447 11.05 6.65 11.09
N ASN A 448 11.25 7.71 11.85
CA ASN A 448 12.41 8.61 11.72
C ASN A 448 13.65 7.98 12.39
N MET A 449 14.14 6.87 11.81
CA MET A 449 15.28 6.12 12.36
C MET A 449 16.59 6.91 12.37
N GLY A 450 16.66 7.98 11.55
CA GLY A 450 17.76 8.93 11.55
C GLY A 450 17.70 9.96 12.68
N ARG A 451 16.57 10.05 13.36
CA ARG A 451 16.31 11.00 14.45
C ARG A 451 16.58 12.44 14.07
N TRP A 452 16.25 12.79 12.81
CA TRP A 452 16.26 14.18 12.38
C TRP A 452 15.23 14.98 13.18
N SER A 453 15.60 16.22 13.53
CA SER A 453 14.72 17.12 14.27
C SER A 453 14.78 18.51 13.65
N ASN A 454 13.61 19.07 13.37
CA ASN A 454 13.48 20.43 12.87
C ASN A 454 12.16 21.03 13.40
N PRO A 455 12.23 22.05 14.28
CA PRO A 455 11.04 22.65 14.90
C PRO A 455 10.03 23.20 13.89
N GLU A 456 10.48 23.71 12.73
CA GLU A 456 9.58 24.22 11.70
C GLU A 456 8.85 23.07 10.99
N MET A 457 9.51 21.92 10.77
CA MET A 457 8.85 20.73 10.25
C MET A 457 7.78 20.24 11.22
N ASP A 458 8.11 20.13 12.50
CA ASP A 458 7.16 19.71 13.53
C ASP A 458 5.95 20.63 13.60
N ARG A 459 6.17 21.94 13.54
CA ARG A 459 5.11 22.97 13.49
C ARG A 459 4.20 22.79 12.26
N LEU A 460 4.80 22.61 11.07
CA LEU A 460 4.07 22.40 9.83
C LEU A 460 3.24 21.12 9.85
N ILE A 461 3.79 20.02 10.37
CA ILE A 461 3.08 18.74 10.52
C ILE A 461 1.90 18.90 11.49
N GLY A 462 2.11 19.59 12.62
CA GLY A 462 1.03 19.93 13.55
C GLY A 462 -0.09 20.74 12.91
N GLU A 463 0.24 21.73 12.07
CA GLU A 463 -0.73 22.50 11.29
C GLU A 463 -1.48 21.61 10.28
N ILE A 464 -0.77 20.80 9.48
CA ILE A 464 -1.35 19.89 8.47
C ILE A 464 -2.36 18.93 9.10
N LYS A 465 -2.09 18.47 10.32
CA LYS A 465 -2.92 17.51 11.03
C LYS A 465 -4.32 18.03 11.32
N VAL A 466 -4.43 19.29 11.74
CA VAL A 466 -5.70 19.87 12.20
C VAL A 466 -6.35 20.84 11.18
N GLN A 467 -5.62 21.21 10.13
CA GLN A 467 -6.12 22.17 9.14
C GLN A 467 -7.17 21.53 8.22
N VAL A 468 -8.42 21.97 8.33
CA VAL A 468 -9.56 21.46 7.55
C VAL A 468 -9.81 22.25 6.26
N ASP A 469 -9.30 23.49 6.14
CA ASP A 469 -9.33 24.24 4.89
C ASP A 469 -8.37 23.60 3.88
N PRO A 470 -8.85 23.08 2.73
CA PRO A 470 -8.01 22.34 1.80
C PRO A 470 -6.87 23.16 1.19
N ALA A 471 -7.09 24.47 0.94
CA ALA A 471 -6.07 25.34 0.34
C ALA A 471 -4.95 25.64 1.33
N LYS A 472 -5.28 25.99 2.58
CA LYS A 472 -4.30 26.23 3.64
C LYS A 472 -3.53 24.95 3.97
N ARG A 473 -4.22 23.80 4.03
CA ARG A 473 -3.58 22.50 4.25
C ARG A 473 -2.61 22.15 3.14
N SER A 474 -3.00 22.33 1.88
CA SER A 474 -2.14 22.09 0.72
C SER A 474 -0.88 22.98 0.76
N GLU A 475 -1.02 24.25 1.15
CA GLU A 475 0.12 25.17 1.28
C GLU A 475 1.06 24.77 2.42
N ALA A 476 0.54 24.32 3.56
CA ALA A 476 1.36 23.80 4.66
C ALA A 476 2.13 22.54 4.23
N ILE A 477 1.48 21.61 3.51
CA ILE A 477 2.14 20.41 2.95
C ILE A 477 3.23 20.83 1.95
N ARG A 478 2.94 21.76 1.04
CA ARG A 478 3.94 22.27 0.09
C ARG A 478 5.19 22.80 0.80
N LYS A 479 5.00 23.63 1.85
CA LYS A 479 6.11 24.16 2.66
C LYS A 479 6.92 23.05 3.31
N ALA A 480 6.26 22.04 3.89
CA ALA A 480 6.93 20.90 4.52
C ALA A 480 7.76 20.10 3.50
N LEU A 481 7.22 19.87 2.29
CA LEU A 481 7.94 19.14 1.23
C LEU A 481 9.14 19.94 0.68
N VAL A 482 9.01 21.25 0.53
CA VAL A 482 10.10 22.14 0.11
C VAL A 482 11.21 22.16 1.17
N LEU A 483 10.85 22.24 2.46
CA LEU A 483 11.80 22.18 3.58
C LEU A 483 12.52 20.82 3.60
N ALA A 484 11.78 19.69 3.48
CA ALA A 484 12.37 18.36 3.42
C ALA A 484 13.35 18.23 2.24
N ASN A 485 13.00 18.78 1.07
CA ASN A 485 13.88 18.77 -0.10
C ASN A 485 15.12 19.67 0.08
N ALA A 486 15.02 20.78 0.82
CA ALA A 486 16.17 21.64 1.12
C ALA A 486 17.11 20.99 2.12
N GLU A 487 16.59 20.48 3.24
CA GLU A 487 17.37 19.89 4.35
C GLU A 487 17.88 18.48 4.08
N ARG A 488 17.18 17.71 3.25
CA ARG A 488 17.49 16.29 2.88
C ARG A 488 17.74 15.39 4.07
N PRO A 489 16.83 15.29 5.03
CA PRO A 489 16.94 14.25 6.06
C PRO A 489 16.89 12.84 5.45
N VAL A 490 16.24 12.72 4.29
CA VAL A 490 16.24 11.54 3.42
C VAL A 490 16.56 11.96 1.98
N VAL A 491 17.13 11.04 1.20
CA VAL A 491 17.37 11.20 -0.24
C VAL A 491 16.51 10.19 -0.99
N PRO A 492 15.36 10.61 -1.56
CA PRO A 492 14.53 9.76 -2.40
C PRO A 492 15.31 9.30 -3.64
N ILE A 493 15.17 8.03 -4.02
CA ILE A 493 15.83 7.44 -5.18
C ILE A 493 14.83 7.28 -6.32
N HIS A 494 13.78 6.50 -6.09
CA HIS A 494 12.75 6.27 -7.10
C HIS A 494 11.43 5.80 -6.50
N GLN A 495 10.36 5.99 -7.27
CA GLN A 495 9.10 5.30 -7.13
C GLN A 495 9.14 4.02 -7.96
N GLN A 496 8.76 2.89 -7.36
CA GLN A 496 8.73 1.60 -8.05
C GLN A 496 7.54 1.52 -9.02
N LEU A 497 7.76 0.91 -10.19
CA LEU A 497 6.71 0.49 -11.10
C LEU A 497 6.46 -1.01 -10.89
N LEU A 498 5.21 -1.37 -10.66
CA LEU A 498 4.81 -2.76 -10.46
C LEU A 498 4.22 -3.35 -11.73
N PRO A 499 4.77 -4.45 -12.26
CA PRO A 499 4.16 -5.20 -13.35
C PRO A 499 3.18 -6.25 -12.82
N TRP A 500 2.01 -6.34 -13.44
CA TRP A 500 1.11 -7.48 -13.35
C TRP A 500 1.12 -8.21 -14.67
N VAL A 501 1.32 -9.52 -14.64
CA VAL A 501 1.36 -10.34 -15.85
C VAL A 501 0.15 -11.25 -15.85
N MET A 502 -0.55 -11.27 -16.98
CA MET A 502 -1.78 -12.04 -17.14
C MET A 502 -1.85 -12.66 -18.51
N ARG A 503 -2.69 -13.67 -18.67
CA ARG A 503 -3.01 -14.24 -19.97
C ARG A 503 -3.69 -13.19 -20.84
N LYS A 504 -3.55 -13.27 -22.16
CA LYS A 504 -4.03 -12.25 -23.11
C LYS A 504 -5.55 -12.02 -23.03
N ASN A 505 -6.30 -13.05 -22.66
CA ASN A 505 -7.76 -12.99 -22.50
C ASN A 505 -8.21 -12.36 -21.16
N VAL A 506 -7.29 -11.96 -20.27
CA VAL A 506 -7.59 -11.29 -19.01
C VAL A 506 -7.36 -9.79 -19.15
N ASP A 507 -8.29 -8.99 -18.69
CA ASP A 507 -8.19 -7.54 -18.58
C ASP A 507 -8.41 -7.13 -17.13
N ALA A 508 -7.38 -6.55 -16.49
CA ALA A 508 -7.41 -6.10 -15.11
C ALA A 508 -6.96 -4.64 -15.02
N TRP A 509 -7.69 -3.86 -14.23
CA TRP A 509 -7.31 -2.48 -13.93
C TRP A 509 -6.20 -2.46 -12.87
N PHE A 510 -5.08 -1.77 -13.16
CA PHE A 510 -3.95 -1.64 -12.25
C PHE A 510 -4.30 -0.77 -11.04
N SER A 511 -3.90 -1.24 -9.86
CA SER A 511 -4.05 -0.50 -8.60
C SER A 511 -2.69 -0.17 -7.99
N PRO A 512 -2.42 1.11 -7.65
CA PRO A 512 -1.13 1.55 -7.10
C PRO A 512 -0.82 1.06 -5.67
N VAL A 513 -1.77 0.36 -5.04
CA VAL A 513 -1.57 -0.36 -3.77
C VAL A 513 -1.35 -1.86 -3.97
N ASN A 514 -1.01 -2.27 -5.21
CA ASN A 514 -0.73 -3.67 -5.56
C ASN A 514 -1.84 -4.66 -5.18
N THR A 515 -3.07 -4.27 -5.43
CA THR A 515 -4.25 -5.05 -5.11
C THR A 515 -5.17 -5.18 -6.30
N VAL A 516 -5.49 -6.41 -6.70
CA VAL A 516 -6.43 -6.68 -7.79
C VAL A 516 -7.86 -6.56 -7.25
N TYR A 517 -8.67 -5.71 -7.86
CA TYR A 517 -10.11 -5.61 -7.60
C TYR A 517 -10.85 -6.51 -8.56
N PHE A 518 -11.28 -7.70 -8.13
CA PHE A 518 -11.84 -8.73 -9.02
C PHE A 518 -13.16 -8.29 -9.68
N TYR A 519 -13.93 -7.42 -9.05
CA TYR A 519 -15.15 -6.85 -9.64
C TYR A 519 -14.89 -5.91 -10.85
N ARG A 520 -13.59 -5.63 -11.14
CA ARG A 520 -13.13 -4.88 -12.32
C ARG A 520 -12.33 -5.72 -13.32
N VAL A 521 -12.18 -7.02 -13.07
CA VAL A 521 -11.46 -7.94 -13.97
C VAL A 521 -12.43 -8.52 -14.99
N LYS A 522 -12.05 -8.53 -16.26
CA LYS A 522 -12.79 -9.18 -17.34
C LYS A 522 -11.99 -10.31 -17.96
N MET A 523 -12.67 -11.39 -18.30
CA MET A 523 -12.12 -12.47 -19.12
C MET A 523 -12.89 -12.57 -20.44
N GLN A 524 -12.15 -12.60 -21.56
CA GLN A 524 -12.70 -12.81 -22.91
C GLN A 524 -13.02 -14.29 -23.16
#